data_850913bf70a6f355e923121e1518a73b
#
_entry.id   850913bf70a6f355e923121e1518a73b
#
_cell.length_a   1.000
_cell.length_b   1.000
_cell.length_c   1.000
_cell.angle_alpha   90.00
_cell.angle_beta   90.00
_cell.angle_gamma   90.00
#
_symmetry.space_group_name_H-M   'P 1'
#
loop_
_entity.id
_entity.type
_entity.pdbx_description
1 polymer ?
#
loop_
_entity_poly.entity_id
_entity_poly.type
_entity_poly.pdbx_seq_one_letter_code
_entity_poly.pdbx_strand_id
1 'polypeptide(L)'
;SAETADQIYDQIASCLGSPEFRPRALYEKFKIELLATTDDPCDDLSAHQFLRNDGTWQGRVMPTFRPDKYLEPAQPNWNADVDRLAEVSGTDTGAYDGYIAAMEDRRQYFKDNGAVSSDHSHLDARTDMLEVAEAERIYAAARKGEASEVEATSLRRHLVSEMARMACDDGLVMTLHPGVRRNHHMPTFEKYGADVGTDIPVQMEF
;
A
#
# COMPACT_ATOMS: atom_id res chain seq x y z
N SER A 1 -11.43 35.01 -4.86
CA SER A 1 -10.98 35.97 -3.83
C SER A 1 -11.49 35.56 -2.44
N ALA A 2 -10.94 36.14 -1.37
CA ALA A 2 -11.44 35.91 -0.02
C ALA A 2 -12.94 36.27 0.14
N GLU A 3 -13.40 37.26 -0.60
CA GLU A 3 -14.80 37.72 -0.57
C GLU A 3 -15.80 36.72 -1.16
N THR A 4 -15.33 35.76 -1.99
CA THR A 4 -16.17 34.74 -2.64
C THR A 4 -15.93 33.36 -2.04
N ALA A 5 -15.07 33.20 -1.04
CA ALA A 5 -14.69 31.90 -0.50
C ALA A 5 -15.88 31.15 0.07
N ASP A 6 -16.68 31.81 0.90
CA ASP A 6 -17.85 31.19 1.54
C ASP A 6 -18.90 30.79 0.49
N GLN A 7 -19.15 31.66 -0.49
CA GLN A 7 -20.08 31.35 -1.59
C GLN A 7 -19.64 30.13 -2.40
N ILE A 8 -18.34 30.02 -2.69
CA ILE A 8 -17.78 28.86 -3.43
C ILE A 8 -17.88 27.62 -2.55
N TYR A 9 -17.56 27.72 -1.26
CA TYR A 9 -17.68 26.62 -0.32
C TYR A 9 -19.13 26.08 -0.26
N ASP A 10 -20.11 26.96 -0.10
CA ASP A 10 -21.52 26.59 -0.04
C ASP A 10 -22.01 25.96 -1.35
N GLN A 11 -21.53 26.46 -2.49
CA GLN A 11 -21.83 25.87 -3.79
C GLN A 11 -21.26 24.47 -3.90
N ILE A 12 -19.99 24.25 -3.50
CA ILE A 12 -19.34 22.93 -3.51
C ILE A 12 -20.08 21.99 -2.58
N ALA A 13 -20.39 22.41 -1.35
CA ALA A 13 -21.10 21.61 -0.36
C ALA A 13 -22.48 21.18 -0.89
N SER A 14 -23.21 22.11 -1.52
CA SER A 14 -24.51 21.82 -2.14
C SER A 14 -24.38 20.80 -3.27
N CYS A 15 -23.38 20.95 -4.16
CA CYS A 15 -23.13 19.99 -5.23
C CYS A 15 -22.80 18.59 -4.69
N LEU A 16 -21.88 18.51 -3.71
CA LEU A 16 -21.48 17.24 -3.11
C LEU A 16 -22.66 16.50 -2.40
N GLY A 17 -23.66 17.23 -1.92
CA GLY A 17 -24.89 16.67 -1.35
C GLY A 17 -25.86 16.12 -2.39
N SER A 18 -25.67 16.39 -3.67
CA SER A 18 -26.59 15.98 -4.73
C SER A 18 -26.31 14.57 -5.26
N PRO A 19 -27.32 13.87 -5.81
CA PRO A 19 -27.15 12.52 -6.36
C PRO A 19 -26.12 12.43 -7.51
N GLU A 20 -25.98 13.50 -8.30
CA GLU A 20 -25.05 13.55 -9.45
C GLU A 20 -23.57 13.55 -9.05
N PHE A 21 -23.28 13.86 -7.79
CA PHE A 21 -21.91 13.83 -7.24
C PHE A 21 -21.62 12.61 -6.37
N ARG A 22 -22.51 11.63 -6.35
CA ARG A 22 -22.22 10.34 -5.70
C ARG A 22 -21.14 9.59 -6.48
N PRO A 23 -20.29 8.78 -5.84
CA PRO A 23 -19.16 8.10 -6.49
C PRO A 23 -19.53 7.35 -7.76
N ARG A 24 -20.60 6.58 -7.76
CA ARG A 24 -21.07 5.84 -8.97
C ARG A 24 -21.53 6.77 -10.08
N ALA A 25 -22.25 7.85 -9.76
CA ALA A 25 -22.68 8.82 -10.74
C ALA A 25 -21.49 9.57 -11.38
N LEU A 26 -20.46 9.88 -10.59
CA LEU A 26 -19.22 10.47 -11.11
C LEU A 26 -18.44 9.48 -11.98
N TYR A 27 -18.35 8.21 -11.59
CA TYR A 27 -17.74 7.15 -12.38
C TYR A 27 -18.36 7.08 -13.78
N GLU A 28 -19.70 7.06 -13.87
CA GLU A 28 -20.45 7.01 -15.12
C GLU A 28 -20.32 8.32 -15.90
N LYS A 29 -20.45 9.46 -15.25
CA LYS A 29 -20.36 10.78 -15.86
C LYS A 29 -18.99 11.02 -16.51
N PHE A 30 -17.92 10.59 -15.88
CA PHE A 30 -16.56 10.67 -16.40
C PHE A 30 -16.19 9.52 -17.35
N LYS A 31 -17.12 8.59 -17.58
CA LYS A 31 -16.90 7.41 -18.45
C LYS A 31 -15.65 6.62 -18.05
N ILE A 32 -15.47 6.44 -16.74
CA ILE A 32 -14.37 5.67 -16.22
C ILE A 32 -14.58 4.20 -16.62
N GLU A 33 -13.60 3.60 -17.26
CA GLU A 33 -13.66 2.19 -17.66
C GLU A 33 -13.25 1.26 -16.51
N LEU A 34 -12.29 1.70 -15.72
CA LEU A 34 -11.74 0.94 -14.60
C LEU A 34 -11.20 1.90 -13.54
N LEU A 35 -11.48 1.61 -12.29
CA LEU A 35 -10.88 2.25 -11.11
C LEU A 35 -10.03 1.22 -10.37
N ALA A 36 -8.76 1.53 -10.15
CA ALA A 36 -7.90 0.76 -9.27
C ALA A 36 -7.82 1.45 -7.90
N THR A 37 -7.99 0.70 -6.85
CA THR A 37 -7.76 1.14 -5.46
C THR A 37 -6.35 0.77 -5.01
N THR A 38 -5.94 1.21 -3.85
CA THR A 38 -4.70 0.74 -3.19
C THR A 38 -5.07 0.10 -1.87
N ASP A 39 -4.80 -1.18 -1.73
CA ASP A 39 -5.34 -1.98 -0.66
C ASP A 39 -4.24 -2.71 0.12
N ASP A 40 -4.45 -2.80 1.43
CA ASP A 40 -3.53 -3.46 2.34
C ASP A 40 -3.50 -4.98 2.09
N PRO A 41 -2.34 -5.65 2.09
CA PRO A 41 -2.24 -7.11 1.98
C PRO A 41 -3.19 -7.91 2.87
N CYS A 42 -3.53 -7.39 4.04
CA CYS A 42 -4.46 -8.03 4.98
C CYS A 42 -5.93 -7.62 4.79
N ASP A 43 -6.26 -6.83 3.76
CA ASP A 43 -7.65 -6.49 3.45
C ASP A 43 -8.41 -7.73 2.98
N ASP A 44 -9.65 -7.87 3.43
CA ASP A 44 -10.55 -8.96 3.02
C ASP A 44 -11.20 -8.75 1.66
N LEU A 45 -11.00 -7.58 1.05
CA LEU A 45 -11.56 -7.16 -0.23
C LEU A 45 -13.09 -7.31 -0.33
N SER A 46 -13.78 -7.33 0.80
CA SER A 46 -15.24 -7.50 0.87
C SER A 46 -16.00 -6.42 0.08
N ALA A 47 -15.51 -5.18 0.09
CA ALA A 47 -16.08 -4.09 -0.69
C ALA A 47 -15.95 -4.34 -2.21
N HIS A 48 -14.82 -4.87 -2.68
CA HIS A 48 -14.60 -5.24 -4.09
C HIS A 48 -15.53 -6.39 -4.51
N GLN A 49 -15.65 -7.41 -3.65
CA GLN A 49 -16.55 -8.54 -3.87
C GLN A 49 -18.01 -8.09 -3.91
N PHE A 50 -18.41 -7.20 -3.01
CA PHE A 50 -19.75 -6.60 -3.01
C PHE A 50 -20.03 -5.85 -4.32
N LEU A 51 -19.13 -4.98 -4.75
CA LEU A 51 -19.29 -4.21 -6.00
C LEU A 51 -19.33 -5.11 -7.23
N ARG A 52 -18.52 -6.16 -7.27
CA ARG A 52 -18.52 -7.15 -8.37
C ARG A 52 -19.82 -7.90 -8.50
N ASN A 53 -20.47 -8.18 -7.37
CA ASN A 53 -21.72 -8.95 -7.31
C ASN A 53 -22.97 -8.05 -7.37
N ASP A 54 -22.81 -6.72 -7.38
CA ASP A 54 -23.92 -5.77 -7.46
C ASP A 54 -24.43 -5.67 -8.92
N GLY A 55 -25.48 -6.45 -9.23
CA GLY A 55 -26.11 -6.42 -10.55
C GLY A 55 -26.76 -5.09 -10.94
N THR A 56 -26.83 -4.10 -10.01
CA THR A 56 -27.40 -2.78 -10.28
C THR A 56 -26.39 -1.80 -10.86
N TRP A 57 -25.09 -2.17 -10.89
CA TRP A 57 -24.02 -1.31 -11.39
C TRP A 57 -23.01 -2.11 -12.20
N GLN A 58 -22.51 -1.51 -13.30
CA GLN A 58 -21.61 -2.17 -14.25
C GLN A 58 -20.17 -1.62 -14.17
N GLY A 59 -19.87 -0.79 -13.19
CA GLY A 59 -18.51 -0.24 -12.99
C GLY A 59 -17.52 -1.32 -12.56
N ARG A 60 -16.27 -1.15 -12.96
CA ARG A 60 -15.17 -2.06 -12.63
C ARG A 60 -14.25 -1.41 -11.60
N VAL A 61 -14.17 -2.00 -10.41
CA VAL A 61 -13.21 -1.59 -9.37
C VAL A 61 -12.33 -2.79 -9.07
N MET A 62 -11.02 -2.59 -9.16
CA MET A 62 -10.02 -3.63 -8.96
C MET A 62 -9.11 -3.27 -7.78
N PRO A 63 -8.76 -4.24 -6.93
CA PRO A 63 -7.77 -4.02 -5.89
C PRO A 63 -6.37 -3.94 -6.48
N THR A 64 -5.49 -3.17 -5.83
CA THR A 64 -4.06 -3.13 -6.08
C THR A 64 -3.33 -3.51 -4.80
N PHE A 65 -2.44 -4.50 -4.89
CA PHE A 65 -1.67 -4.99 -3.75
C PHE A 65 -0.61 -3.98 -3.34
N ARG A 66 -0.73 -3.37 -2.13
CA ARG A 66 0.19 -2.36 -1.63
C ARG A 66 0.83 -2.74 -0.30
N PRO A 67 2.01 -3.39 -0.33
CA PRO A 67 2.63 -3.96 0.85
C PRO A 67 3.57 -3.02 1.62
N ASP A 68 3.64 -1.73 1.34
CA ASP A 68 4.68 -0.80 1.80
C ASP A 68 5.04 -0.96 3.28
N LYS A 69 4.06 -0.97 4.19
CA LYS A 69 4.32 -1.06 5.63
C LYS A 69 4.93 -2.39 6.08
N TYR A 70 4.72 -3.45 5.31
CA TYR A 70 5.30 -4.77 5.58
C TYR A 70 6.77 -4.85 5.15
N LEU A 71 7.19 -3.96 4.24
CA LEU A 71 8.55 -3.90 3.71
C LEU A 71 9.46 -2.95 4.49
N GLU A 72 8.98 -2.30 5.56
CA GLU A 72 9.68 -1.25 6.29
C GLU A 72 10.04 -1.69 7.73
N PRO A 73 11.05 -2.55 7.93
CA PRO A 73 11.37 -3.13 9.24
C PRO A 73 11.84 -2.11 10.29
N ALA A 74 12.20 -0.89 9.87
CA ALA A 74 12.52 0.21 10.77
C ALA A 74 11.28 0.91 11.37
N GLN A 75 10.07 0.63 10.88
CA GLN A 75 8.87 1.26 11.38
C GLN A 75 8.43 0.66 12.72
N PRO A 76 7.96 1.50 13.66
CA PRO A 76 7.60 1.04 15.02
C PRO A 76 6.56 -0.07 15.06
N ASN A 77 5.63 -0.09 14.10
CA ASN A 77 4.52 -1.05 14.06
C ASN A 77 4.80 -2.27 13.16
N TRP A 78 5.98 -2.36 12.55
CA TRP A 78 6.28 -3.40 11.57
C TRP A 78 6.03 -4.83 12.10
N ASN A 79 6.43 -5.11 13.34
CA ASN A 79 6.20 -6.42 13.96
C ASN A 79 4.70 -6.75 14.07
N ALA A 80 3.88 -5.77 14.47
CA ALA A 80 2.42 -5.97 14.55
C ALA A 80 1.79 -6.19 13.17
N ASP A 81 2.28 -5.49 12.14
CA ASP A 81 1.84 -5.70 10.77
C ASP A 81 2.22 -7.10 10.26
N VAL A 82 3.44 -7.57 10.55
CA VAL A 82 3.88 -8.94 10.19
C VAL A 82 3.09 -10.02 10.95
N ASP A 83 2.77 -9.79 12.23
CA ASP A 83 1.91 -10.70 12.99
C ASP A 83 0.49 -10.74 12.41
N ARG A 84 -0.04 -9.59 11.99
CA ARG A 84 -1.33 -9.52 11.29
C ARG A 84 -1.32 -10.26 9.96
N LEU A 85 -0.21 -10.19 9.22
CA LEU A 85 -0.03 -10.95 7.97
C LEU A 85 -0.09 -12.46 8.24
N ALA A 86 0.55 -12.93 9.32
CA ALA A 86 0.49 -14.33 9.73
C ALA A 86 -0.95 -14.78 10.04
N GLU A 87 -1.69 -13.97 10.80
CA GLU A 87 -3.09 -14.28 11.13
C GLU A 87 -3.97 -14.41 9.90
N VAL A 88 -3.82 -13.50 8.94
CA VAL A 88 -4.70 -13.42 7.74
C VAL A 88 -4.32 -14.47 6.70
N SER A 89 -3.03 -14.75 6.50
CA SER A 89 -2.57 -15.78 5.57
C SER A 89 -2.65 -17.20 6.16
N GLY A 90 -2.68 -17.32 7.49
CA GLY A 90 -2.57 -18.61 8.16
C GLY A 90 -1.17 -19.22 8.10
N THR A 91 -0.16 -18.44 7.71
CA THR A 91 1.24 -18.85 7.55
C THR A 91 2.08 -18.30 8.71
N ASP A 92 2.94 -19.11 9.30
CA ASP A 92 3.87 -18.65 10.34
C ASP A 92 4.93 -17.74 9.74
N THR A 93 4.93 -16.47 10.14
CA THR A 93 5.88 -15.44 9.73
C THR A 93 7.03 -15.26 10.72
N GLY A 94 7.22 -16.16 11.65
CA GLY A 94 8.33 -16.12 12.61
C GLY A 94 9.71 -16.23 11.97
N ALA A 95 9.80 -16.87 10.81
CA ALA A 95 10.99 -16.95 9.97
C ALA A 95 10.79 -16.23 8.62
N TYR A 96 11.90 -15.92 7.96
CA TYR A 96 11.91 -15.16 6.69
C TYR A 96 11.17 -15.89 5.56
N ASP A 97 11.38 -17.19 5.41
CA ASP A 97 10.72 -18.03 4.41
C ASP A 97 9.20 -18.05 4.58
N GLY A 98 8.74 -18.15 5.81
CA GLY A 98 7.32 -18.08 6.13
C GLY A 98 6.72 -16.69 5.86
N TYR A 99 7.47 -15.62 6.11
CA TYR A 99 7.05 -14.26 5.74
C TYR A 99 6.92 -14.11 4.22
N ILE A 100 7.87 -14.60 3.44
CA ILE A 100 7.80 -14.60 1.97
C ILE A 100 6.60 -15.40 1.48
N ALA A 101 6.39 -16.61 2.02
CA ALA A 101 5.23 -17.44 1.68
C ALA A 101 3.89 -16.75 2.01
N ALA A 102 3.80 -16.06 3.14
CA ALA A 102 2.62 -15.29 3.51
C ALA A 102 2.33 -14.14 2.52
N MET A 103 3.37 -13.45 2.04
CA MET A 103 3.23 -12.43 1.01
C MET A 103 2.75 -13.03 -0.33
N GLU A 104 3.31 -14.16 -0.75
CA GLU A 104 2.89 -14.86 -1.96
C GLU A 104 1.43 -15.31 -1.87
N ASP A 105 1.00 -15.85 -0.72
CA ASP A 105 -0.39 -16.22 -0.47
C ASP A 105 -1.33 -15.01 -0.62
N ARG A 106 -0.99 -13.89 0.01
CA ARG A 106 -1.82 -12.68 -0.08
C ARG A 106 -1.85 -12.08 -1.49
N ARG A 107 -0.76 -12.13 -2.23
CA ARG A 107 -0.73 -11.74 -3.65
C ARG A 107 -1.65 -12.63 -4.49
N GLN A 108 -1.65 -13.95 -4.23
CA GLN A 108 -2.56 -14.87 -4.92
C GLN A 108 -4.03 -14.56 -4.57
N TYR A 109 -4.34 -14.31 -3.31
CA TYR A 109 -5.68 -13.89 -2.88
C TYR A 109 -6.15 -12.62 -3.61
N PHE A 110 -5.28 -11.62 -3.76
CA PHE A 110 -5.58 -10.40 -4.52
C PHE A 110 -5.84 -10.69 -5.99
N LYS A 111 -5.05 -11.55 -6.62
CA LYS A 111 -5.26 -11.99 -8.01
C LYS A 111 -6.61 -12.69 -8.18
N ASP A 112 -6.98 -13.59 -7.28
CA ASP A 112 -8.26 -14.27 -7.28
C ASP A 112 -9.44 -13.29 -7.13
N ASN A 113 -9.18 -12.14 -6.50
CA ASN A 113 -10.11 -11.03 -6.39
C ASN A 113 -9.96 -9.97 -7.49
N GLY A 114 -9.18 -10.24 -8.53
CA GLY A 114 -9.11 -9.44 -9.75
C GLY A 114 -8.03 -8.37 -9.77
N ALA A 115 -7.06 -8.39 -8.85
CA ALA A 115 -5.89 -7.54 -8.94
C ALA A 115 -5.06 -7.84 -10.20
N VAL A 116 -4.54 -6.80 -10.81
CA VAL A 116 -3.65 -6.86 -11.99
C VAL A 116 -2.33 -6.14 -11.73
N SER A 117 -2.20 -5.46 -10.59
CA SER A 117 -1.02 -4.67 -10.25
C SER A 117 -0.70 -4.71 -8.77
N SER A 118 0.56 -4.40 -8.47
CA SER A 118 1.03 -4.03 -7.14
C SER A 118 1.60 -2.62 -7.17
N ASP A 119 1.54 -1.91 -6.05
CA ASP A 119 1.97 -0.52 -5.93
C ASP A 119 2.93 -0.36 -4.76
N HIS A 120 4.02 0.41 -4.96
CA HIS A 120 5.11 0.55 -4.01
C HIS A 120 5.56 2.01 -3.88
N SER A 121 5.58 2.52 -2.64
CA SER A 121 5.98 3.89 -2.32
C SER A 121 6.99 3.89 -1.18
N HIS A 122 8.27 3.86 -1.53
CA HIS A 122 9.37 3.87 -0.55
C HIS A 122 10.16 5.17 -0.62
N LEU A 123 11.02 5.41 0.38
CA LEU A 123 11.86 6.60 0.43
C LEU A 123 12.82 6.67 -0.76
N ASP A 124 13.37 5.55 -1.19
CA ASP A 124 14.26 5.43 -2.36
C ASP A 124 13.87 4.22 -3.24
N ALA A 125 14.32 4.22 -4.49
CA ALA A 125 14.13 3.14 -5.45
C ALA A 125 15.25 2.09 -5.44
N ARG A 126 16.21 2.20 -4.53
CA ARG A 126 17.35 1.29 -4.48
C ARG A 126 16.88 -0.11 -4.09
N THR A 127 17.51 -1.08 -4.71
CA THR A 127 17.32 -2.50 -4.43
C THR A 127 18.63 -3.13 -4.00
N ASP A 128 18.56 -3.99 -3.00
CA ASP A 128 19.67 -4.85 -2.60
C ASP A 128 19.29 -6.31 -2.91
N MET A 129 20.25 -7.11 -3.28
CA MET A 129 20.08 -8.56 -3.40
C MET A 129 20.95 -9.23 -2.35
N LEU A 130 20.35 -9.50 -1.19
CA LEU A 130 21.00 -10.22 -0.11
C LEU A 130 21.05 -11.71 -0.43
N GLU A 131 22.13 -12.37 0.00
CA GLU A 131 22.12 -13.82 0.08
C GLU A 131 21.07 -14.28 1.09
N VAL A 132 20.43 -15.42 0.82
CA VAL A 132 19.29 -15.92 1.64
C VAL A 132 19.62 -15.97 3.14
N ALA A 133 20.79 -16.50 3.50
CA ALA A 133 21.20 -16.60 4.90
C ALA A 133 21.36 -15.22 5.58
N GLU A 134 21.74 -14.19 4.82
CA GLU A 134 21.85 -12.83 5.35
C GLU A 134 20.47 -12.17 5.49
N ALA A 135 19.57 -12.39 4.55
CA ALA A 135 18.19 -11.93 4.65
C ALA A 135 17.48 -12.55 5.86
N GLU A 136 17.64 -13.86 6.07
CA GLU A 136 17.12 -14.59 7.24
C GLU A 136 17.68 -14.02 8.55
N ARG A 137 19.00 -13.79 8.61
CA ARG A 137 19.66 -13.22 9.79
C ARG A 137 19.11 -11.85 10.14
N ILE A 138 19.03 -10.95 9.15
CA ILE A 138 18.55 -9.57 9.36
C ILE A 138 17.06 -9.58 9.72
N TYR A 139 16.28 -10.39 9.03
CA TYR A 139 14.85 -10.55 9.35
C TYR A 139 14.66 -10.98 10.81
N ALA A 140 15.38 -12.01 11.26
CA ALA A 140 15.31 -12.48 12.64
C ALA A 140 15.75 -11.41 13.66
N ALA A 141 16.75 -10.59 13.34
CA ALA A 141 17.16 -9.46 14.16
C ALA A 141 16.07 -8.36 14.19
N ALA A 142 15.46 -8.04 13.04
CA ALA A 142 14.38 -7.05 12.94
C ALA A 142 13.14 -7.48 13.74
N ARG A 143 12.78 -8.77 13.69
CA ARG A 143 11.67 -9.34 14.50
C ARG A 143 11.89 -9.19 16.01
N LYS A 144 13.14 -9.12 16.46
CA LYS A 144 13.52 -8.88 17.86
C LYS A 144 13.72 -7.39 18.21
N GLY A 145 13.66 -6.50 17.21
CA GLY A 145 14.00 -5.08 17.40
C GLY A 145 15.52 -4.84 17.58
N GLU A 146 16.36 -5.75 17.12
CA GLU A 146 17.82 -5.74 17.25
C GLU A 146 18.55 -5.34 15.96
N ALA A 147 17.82 -5.23 14.82
CA ALA A 147 18.43 -4.82 13.56
C ALA A 147 18.86 -3.35 13.63
N SER A 148 20.07 -3.07 13.16
CA SER A 148 20.55 -1.69 12.98
C SER A 148 19.77 -1.00 11.84
N GLU A 149 19.80 0.34 11.82
CA GLU A 149 19.18 1.14 10.76
C GLU A 149 19.71 0.75 9.35
N VAL A 150 21.00 0.46 9.26
CA VAL A 150 21.62 0.01 8.00
C VAL A 150 21.08 -1.35 7.56
N GLU A 151 20.99 -2.31 8.48
CA GLU A 151 20.43 -3.64 8.20
C GLU A 151 18.95 -3.54 7.84
N ALA A 152 18.17 -2.77 8.58
CA ALA A 152 16.75 -2.56 8.26
C ALA A 152 16.55 -1.94 6.87
N THR A 153 17.40 -0.98 6.49
CA THR A 153 17.39 -0.38 5.14
C THR A 153 17.76 -1.40 4.07
N SER A 154 18.79 -2.23 4.31
CA SER A 154 19.21 -3.26 3.36
C SER A 154 18.13 -4.34 3.19
N LEU A 155 17.51 -4.77 4.29
CA LEU A 155 16.38 -5.71 4.23
C LEU A 155 15.20 -5.12 3.46
N ARG A 156 14.81 -3.86 3.71
CA ARG A 156 13.75 -3.19 2.95
C ARG A 156 14.02 -3.23 1.45
N ARG A 157 15.23 -2.87 1.03
CA ARG A 157 15.63 -2.88 -0.38
C ARG A 157 15.63 -4.28 -0.99
N HIS A 158 16.06 -5.27 -0.22
CA HIS A 158 15.97 -6.68 -0.61
C HIS A 158 14.52 -7.12 -0.78
N LEU A 159 13.63 -6.75 0.15
CA LEU A 159 12.20 -7.06 0.06
C LEU A 159 11.52 -6.40 -1.17
N VAL A 160 11.97 -5.20 -1.58
CA VAL A 160 11.50 -4.60 -2.85
C VAL A 160 11.93 -5.46 -4.05
N SER A 161 13.16 -6.02 -4.02
CA SER A 161 13.62 -6.98 -5.05
C SER A 161 12.77 -8.26 -5.05
N GLU A 162 12.40 -8.77 -3.87
CA GLU A 162 11.49 -9.92 -3.74
C GLU A 162 10.09 -9.62 -4.30
N MET A 163 9.56 -8.41 -4.10
CA MET A 163 8.29 -8.00 -4.73
C MET A 163 8.41 -7.97 -6.26
N ALA A 164 9.55 -7.56 -6.81
CA ALA A 164 9.80 -7.59 -8.24
C ALA A 164 9.91 -9.04 -8.76
N ARG A 165 10.59 -9.94 -8.03
CA ARG A 165 10.63 -11.38 -8.34
C ARG A 165 9.21 -11.96 -8.39
N MET A 166 8.43 -11.73 -7.32
CA MET A 166 7.03 -12.19 -7.25
C MET A 166 6.20 -11.64 -8.41
N ALA A 167 6.42 -10.38 -8.81
CA ALA A 167 5.71 -9.78 -9.95
C ALA A 167 6.05 -10.48 -11.28
N CYS A 168 7.28 -10.94 -11.45
CA CYS A 168 7.66 -11.76 -12.60
C CYS A 168 6.99 -13.13 -12.57
N ASP A 169 6.86 -13.73 -11.40
CA ASP A 169 6.32 -15.08 -11.24
C ASP A 169 4.78 -15.09 -11.35
N ASP A 170 4.10 -14.12 -10.76
CA ASP A 170 2.64 -14.07 -10.67
C ASP A 170 1.95 -13.18 -11.72
N GLY A 171 2.72 -12.34 -12.43
CA GLY A 171 2.26 -11.49 -13.51
C GLY A 171 1.55 -10.21 -13.07
N LEU A 172 1.56 -9.83 -11.79
CA LEU A 172 1.10 -8.51 -11.35
C LEU A 172 2.05 -7.42 -11.86
N VAL A 173 1.50 -6.40 -12.51
CA VAL A 173 2.31 -5.24 -12.94
C VAL A 173 2.77 -4.48 -11.71
N MET A 174 4.08 -4.44 -11.50
CA MET A 174 4.68 -3.70 -10.39
C MET A 174 4.81 -2.21 -10.74
N THR A 175 4.16 -1.34 -9.97
CA THR A 175 4.36 0.10 -10.03
C THR A 175 5.23 0.55 -8.85
N LEU A 176 6.12 1.50 -9.09
CA LEU A 176 7.04 2.03 -8.08
C LEU A 176 7.08 3.56 -8.21
N HIS A 177 6.70 4.28 -7.14
CA HIS A 177 6.72 5.74 -7.09
C HIS A 177 7.44 6.24 -5.82
N PRO A 178 8.77 6.11 -5.77
CA PRO A 178 9.58 6.48 -4.62
C PRO A 178 9.76 7.99 -4.50
N GLY A 179 10.43 8.43 -3.44
CA GLY A 179 10.86 9.82 -3.31
C GLY A 179 9.88 10.71 -2.54
N VAL A 180 9.13 10.14 -1.61
CA VAL A 180 8.26 10.89 -0.71
C VAL A 180 8.73 10.75 0.72
N ARG A 181 9.00 11.88 1.38
CA ARG A 181 9.16 11.94 2.83
C ARG A 181 7.79 12.17 3.46
N ARG A 182 7.26 11.13 4.06
CA ARG A 182 5.97 11.15 4.73
C ARG A 182 6.01 11.93 6.03
N ASN A 183 4.91 12.61 6.35
CA ASN A 183 4.65 13.23 7.65
C ASN A 183 5.79 14.18 8.11
N HIS A 184 6.42 14.93 7.19
CA HIS A 184 7.61 15.73 7.51
C HIS A 184 7.36 16.82 8.55
N HIS A 185 6.11 17.32 8.67
CA HIS A 185 5.74 18.34 9.65
C HIS A 185 5.20 17.68 10.91
N MET A 186 6.09 17.34 11.83
CA MET A 186 5.77 16.61 13.06
C MET A 186 4.62 17.20 13.88
N PRO A 187 4.51 18.53 14.11
CA PRO A 187 3.38 19.08 14.88
C PRO A 187 2.00 18.80 14.24
N THR A 188 1.93 18.75 12.92
CA THR A 188 0.69 18.40 12.23
C THR A 188 0.42 16.90 12.33
N PHE A 189 1.45 16.07 12.16
CA PHE A 189 1.34 14.62 12.31
C PHE A 189 0.90 14.20 13.72
N GLU A 190 1.51 14.79 14.75
CA GLU A 190 1.15 14.52 16.16
C GLU A 190 -0.30 14.89 16.48
N LYS A 191 -0.81 15.96 15.85
CA LYS A 191 -2.17 16.46 16.11
C LYS A 191 -3.25 15.76 15.28
N TYR A 192 -2.98 15.43 14.04
CA TYR A 192 -3.99 15.01 13.08
C TYR A 192 -3.74 13.62 12.46
N GLY A 193 -2.57 13.02 12.69
CA GLY A 193 -2.17 11.75 12.10
C GLY A 193 -1.58 11.88 10.70
N ALA A 194 -1.49 10.73 10.02
CA ALA A 194 -0.98 10.63 8.65
C ALA A 194 -1.99 11.16 7.62
N ASP A 195 -1.52 11.35 6.38
CA ASP A 195 -2.32 11.64 5.17
C ASP A 195 -3.12 12.96 5.23
N VAL A 196 -2.61 13.93 5.98
CA VAL A 196 -3.22 15.27 6.13
C VAL A 196 -2.45 16.37 5.35
N GLY A 197 -1.73 15.97 4.28
CA GLY A 197 -1.07 16.92 3.37
C GLY A 197 0.27 17.43 3.84
N THR A 198 1.00 16.69 4.67
CA THR A 198 2.34 17.05 5.15
C THR A 198 3.47 16.24 4.54
N ASP A 199 3.24 15.61 3.42
CA ASP A 199 4.25 14.89 2.66
C ASP A 199 4.99 15.84 1.73
N ILE A 200 6.30 15.63 1.58
CA ILE A 200 7.14 16.41 0.67
C ILE A 200 7.95 15.51 -0.25
N PRO A 201 8.24 15.94 -1.48
CA PRO A 201 9.15 15.22 -2.34
C PRO A 201 10.58 15.31 -1.81
N VAL A 202 11.37 14.26 -2.05
CA VAL A 202 12.81 14.24 -1.82
C VAL A 202 13.54 14.01 -3.14
N GLN A 203 14.79 14.47 -3.19
CA GLN A 203 15.64 14.21 -4.36
C GLN A 203 15.95 12.72 -4.42
N MET A 204 15.76 12.13 -5.60
CA MET A 204 16.03 10.72 -5.87
C MET A 204 17.33 10.56 -6.62
N GLU A 205 18.09 9.53 -6.22
CA GLU A 205 19.21 8.96 -6.99
C GLU A 205 18.81 7.54 -7.39
N PHE A 206 18.99 7.21 -8.66
CA PHE A 206 18.69 5.90 -9.24
C PHE A 206 19.96 5.10 -9.41
#